data_ab1c4bbb6a2a37f7b929fd061d9be5f4
#
_entry.id   ab1c4bbb6a2a37f7b929fd061d9be5f4
#
_cell.length_a   1.000
_cell.length_b   1.000
_cell.length_c   1.000
_cell.angle_alpha   90.00
_cell.angle_beta   90.00
_cell.angle_gamma   90.00
#
_symmetry.space_group_name_H-M   'P 1'
#
loop_
_entity.id
_entity.type
_entity.pdbx_description
1 polymer ?
#
loop_
_entity_poly.entity_id
_entity_poly.type
_entity_poly.pdbx_seq_one_letter_code
_entity_poly.pdbx_strand_id
1 'polypeptide(L)'
;MSFFQNTCKPKGLGGSLMVNMMNIGHSPMAEWGLKHIKINKNDISLDVGCGGGANIKKLLEKSPKGKVFGIDYSEVSVRKSKKVNKFAVERKHCEILQGNVQELPFANETFDLATAFETIYFWSDIDQSFSQIYRVLKKGGIFMVCNEANGENDKDKKWTEIIKGMKIYTSKEIKYSLEKAGFTHIETNKNAKGWLCVVARK
;
A
#
# COMPACT_ATOMS: atom_id res chain seq x y z
N MET A 1 0.74 3.02 -25.53
CA MET A 1 0.62 3.33 -24.08
C MET A 1 2.01 3.73 -23.61
N SER A 2 2.17 4.88 -22.95
CA SER A 2 3.50 5.32 -22.43
C SER A 2 4.03 4.28 -21.43
N PHE A 3 5.36 4.09 -21.41
CA PHE A 3 6.02 3.16 -20.45
C PHE A 3 5.60 3.46 -19.01
N PHE A 4 5.57 4.73 -18.62
CA PHE A 4 5.15 5.17 -17.28
C PHE A 4 3.66 4.92 -16.97
N GLN A 5 2.78 4.78 -17.96
CA GLN A 5 1.38 4.44 -17.71
C GLN A 5 1.22 3.02 -17.15
N ASN A 6 2.23 2.14 -17.30
CA ASN A 6 2.24 0.82 -16.66
C ASN A 6 2.45 0.87 -15.14
N THR A 7 2.77 2.02 -14.55
CA THR A 7 2.80 2.18 -13.08
C THR A 7 1.39 2.09 -12.49
N CYS A 8 0.38 2.60 -13.21
CA CYS A 8 -1.02 2.55 -12.75
C CYS A 8 -1.58 1.13 -12.80
N LYS A 9 -1.51 0.47 -13.95
CA LYS A 9 -2.05 -0.88 -14.18
C LYS A 9 -1.08 -1.69 -15.04
N PRO A 10 -0.09 -2.35 -14.45
CA PRO A 10 0.87 -3.16 -15.18
C PRO A 10 0.21 -4.20 -16.07
N LYS A 11 0.60 -4.27 -17.36
CA LYS A 11 0.11 -5.24 -18.34
C LYS A 11 1.25 -5.82 -19.17
N GLY A 12 1.16 -7.10 -19.50
CA GLY A 12 2.11 -7.79 -20.38
C GLY A 12 3.55 -7.80 -19.86
N LEU A 13 4.52 -8.00 -20.77
CA LEU A 13 5.95 -8.07 -20.43
C LEU A 13 6.50 -6.73 -19.91
N GLY A 14 6.11 -5.61 -20.51
CA GLY A 14 6.51 -4.27 -20.06
C GLY A 14 5.99 -3.94 -18.66
N GLY A 15 4.78 -4.40 -18.32
CA GLY A 15 4.24 -4.29 -16.96
C GLY A 15 5.03 -5.12 -15.96
N SER A 16 5.46 -6.33 -16.31
CA SER A 16 6.27 -7.17 -15.44
C SER A 16 7.66 -6.55 -15.13
N LEU A 17 8.28 -5.92 -16.13
CA LEU A 17 9.54 -5.18 -15.93
C LEU A 17 9.32 -3.97 -15.01
N MET A 18 8.26 -3.18 -15.24
CA MET A 18 7.90 -2.04 -14.41
C MET A 18 7.72 -2.44 -12.94
N VAL A 19 6.98 -3.52 -12.67
CA VAL A 19 6.77 -4.05 -11.31
C VAL A 19 8.09 -4.43 -10.63
N ASN A 20 9.07 -4.98 -11.39
CA ASN A 20 10.39 -5.27 -10.84
C ASN A 20 11.15 -4.00 -10.47
N MET A 21 11.12 -2.98 -11.32
CA MET A 21 11.77 -1.69 -11.05
C MET A 21 11.16 -1.01 -9.83
N MET A 22 9.82 -1.03 -9.70
CA MET A 22 9.10 -0.49 -8.55
C MET A 22 9.46 -1.23 -7.25
N ASN A 23 9.53 -2.56 -7.26
CA ASN A 23 9.92 -3.35 -6.10
C ASN A 23 11.31 -2.96 -5.55
N ILE A 24 12.25 -2.62 -6.42
CA ILE A 24 13.61 -2.21 -6.03
C ILE A 24 13.64 -0.73 -5.64
N GLY A 25 13.05 0.13 -6.48
CA GLY A 25 13.12 1.58 -6.34
C GLY A 25 12.50 2.08 -5.03
N HIS A 26 11.32 1.55 -4.65
CA HIS A 26 10.59 2.00 -3.47
C HIS A 26 11.00 1.30 -2.15
N SER A 27 11.96 0.34 -2.20
CA SER A 27 12.38 -0.40 -1.00
C SER A 27 12.91 0.49 0.12
N PRO A 28 13.77 1.49 -0.13
CA PRO A 28 14.27 2.38 0.94
C PRO A 28 13.15 3.20 1.61
N MET A 29 12.16 3.67 0.83
CA MET A 29 11.03 4.42 1.36
C MET A 29 10.15 3.52 2.23
N ALA A 30 9.85 2.30 1.78
CA ALA A 30 9.06 1.35 2.55
C ALA A 30 9.75 0.97 3.88
N GLU A 31 11.07 0.78 3.88
CA GLU A 31 11.85 0.51 5.10
C GLU A 31 11.82 1.69 6.07
N TRP A 32 11.90 2.91 5.54
CA TRP A 32 11.75 4.11 6.35
C TRP A 32 10.33 4.21 6.95
N GLY A 33 9.29 4.01 6.15
CA GLY A 33 7.89 4.04 6.61
C GLY A 33 7.62 3.02 7.71
N LEU A 34 8.10 1.79 7.55
CA LEU A 34 7.92 0.71 8.53
C LEU A 34 8.60 0.97 9.89
N LYS A 35 9.47 1.98 10.01
CA LYS A 35 10.04 2.40 11.31
C LYS A 35 9.07 3.20 12.17
N HIS A 36 8.01 3.76 11.57
CA HIS A 36 7.01 4.56 12.27
C HIS A 36 5.88 3.74 12.88
N ILE A 37 5.88 2.42 12.68
CA ILE A 37 4.89 1.51 13.27
C ILE A 37 5.56 0.36 14.00
N LYS A 38 4.87 -0.15 15.02
CA LYS A 38 5.25 -1.39 15.69
C LYS A 38 4.46 -2.53 15.09
N ILE A 39 5.15 -3.54 14.56
CA ILE A 39 4.55 -4.78 14.04
C ILE A 39 4.88 -5.90 15.04
N ASN A 40 3.86 -6.62 15.49
CA ASN A 40 4.02 -7.74 16.41
C ASN A 40 4.22 -9.04 15.62
N LYS A 41 4.85 -10.02 16.26
CA LYS A 41 5.18 -11.30 15.63
C LYS A 41 3.98 -12.10 15.12
N ASN A 42 2.79 -11.85 15.70
CA ASN A 42 1.55 -12.57 15.40
C ASN A 42 0.55 -11.74 14.58
N ASP A 43 0.90 -10.51 14.15
CA ASP A 43 -0.03 -9.62 13.46
C ASP A 43 -0.51 -10.24 12.15
N ILE A 44 -1.79 -10.07 11.88
CA ILE A 44 -2.40 -10.35 10.59
C ILE A 44 -2.42 -9.03 9.82
N SER A 45 -1.68 -8.96 8.72
CA SER A 45 -1.48 -7.73 7.97
C SER A 45 -2.08 -7.80 6.56
N LEU A 46 -2.53 -6.65 6.05
CA LEU A 46 -3.00 -6.45 4.68
C LEU A 46 -2.14 -5.41 3.97
N ASP A 47 -1.52 -5.76 2.84
CA ASP A 47 -0.85 -4.82 1.95
C ASP A 47 -1.77 -4.49 0.77
N VAL A 48 -2.28 -3.24 0.73
CA VAL A 48 -3.27 -2.78 -0.25
C VAL A 48 -2.56 -2.12 -1.42
N GLY A 49 -2.79 -2.63 -2.63
CA GLY A 49 -2.01 -2.28 -3.81
C GLY A 49 -0.60 -2.89 -3.73
N CYS A 50 -0.53 -4.18 -3.38
CA CYS A 50 0.72 -4.87 -3.03
C CYS A 50 1.74 -5.00 -4.17
N GLY A 51 1.38 -4.63 -5.39
CA GLY A 51 2.26 -4.63 -6.55
C GLY A 51 3.00 -5.96 -6.73
N GLY A 52 4.32 -5.91 -6.84
CA GLY A 52 5.16 -7.10 -7.01
C GLY A 52 5.49 -7.87 -5.73
N GLY A 53 4.93 -7.50 -4.59
CA GLY A 53 5.01 -8.25 -3.33
C GLY A 53 6.28 -8.04 -2.51
N ALA A 54 7.09 -7.03 -2.80
CA ALA A 54 8.31 -6.75 -2.03
C ALA A 54 8.00 -6.34 -0.59
N ASN A 55 6.93 -5.57 -0.38
CA ASN A 55 6.52 -5.14 0.95
C ASN A 55 5.83 -6.27 1.73
N ILE A 56 5.09 -7.16 1.05
CA ILE A 56 4.59 -8.40 1.66
C ILE A 56 5.74 -9.20 2.29
N LYS A 57 6.88 -9.34 1.58
CA LYS A 57 8.06 -10.03 2.11
C LYS A 57 8.56 -9.37 3.40
N LYS A 58 8.66 -8.04 3.43
CA LYS A 58 9.08 -7.27 4.63
C LYS A 58 8.10 -7.46 5.81
N LEU A 59 6.80 -7.48 5.54
CA LEU A 59 5.77 -7.74 6.56
C LEU A 59 5.87 -9.16 7.13
N LEU A 60 6.08 -10.17 6.27
CA LEU A 60 6.29 -11.57 6.70
C LEU A 60 7.53 -11.72 7.60
N GLU A 61 8.62 -11.02 7.30
CA GLU A 61 9.83 -11.03 8.12
C GLU A 61 9.59 -10.41 9.52
N LYS A 62 8.72 -9.40 9.60
CA LYS A 62 8.37 -8.70 10.85
C LYS A 62 7.31 -9.44 11.67
N SER A 63 6.42 -10.19 11.03
CA SER A 63 5.35 -10.99 11.67
C SER A 63 5.49 -12.49 11.34
N PRO A 64 6.57 -13.16 11.78
CA PRO A 64 6.88 -14.54 11.39
C PRO A 64 5.90 -15.60 11.91
N LYS A 65 5.04 -15.26 12.88
CA LYS A 65 3.98 -16.11 13.41
C LYS A 65 2.58 -15.66 12.96
N GLY A 66 2.50 -14.54 12.25
CA GLY A 66 1.28 -13.98 11.73
C GLY A 66 0.96 -14.45 10.30
N LYS A 67 0.08 -13.73 9.65
CA LYS A 67 -0.28 -13.96 8.24
C LYS A 67 -0.31 -12.63 7.50
N VAL A 68 0.17 -12.62 6.26
CA VAL A 68 0.13 -11.42 5.42
C VAL A 68 -0.77 -11.66 4.22
N PHE A 69 -1.70 -10.74 4.01
CA PHE A 69 -2.55 -10.69 2.84
C PHE A 69 -2.07 -9.57 1.92
N GLY A 70 -2.16 -9.80 0.62
CA GLY A 70 -1.95 -8.77 -0.39
C GLY A 70 -3.15 -8.67 -1.30
N ILE A 71 -3.51 -7.46 -1.69
CA ILE A 71 -4.53 -7.24 -2.71
C ILE A 71 -4.01 -6.24 -3.75
N ASP A 72 -4.23 -6.56 -5.02
CA ASP A 72 -3.91 -5.65 -6.13
C ASP A 72 -4.93 -5.87 -7.25
N TYR A 73 -5.29 -4.79 -7.96
CA TYR A 73 -6.25 -4.91 -9.05
C TYR A 73 -5.63 -5.40 -10.36
N SER A 74 -4.29 -5.38 -10.48
CA SER A 74 -3.54 -5.86 -11.62
C SER A 74 -3.21 -7.34 -11.48
N GLU A 75 -3.70 -8.16 -12.40
CA GLU A 75 -3.37 -9.59 -12.47
C GLU A 75 -1.85 -9.83 -12.60
N VAL A 76 -1.14 -8.96 -13.33
CA VAL A 76 0.32 -9.05 -13.49
C VAL A 76 1.02 -8.86 -12.15
N SER A 77 0.59 -7.86 -11.37
CA SER A 77 1.11 -7.62 -10.01
C SER A 77 0.85 -8.82 -9.10
N VAL A 78 -0.39 -9.33 -9.08
CA VAL A 78 -0.78 -10.51 -8.29
C VAL A 78 0.07 -11.74 -8.61
N ARG A 79 0.23 -12.07 -9.90
CA ARG A 79 1.08 -13.20 -10.32
C ARG A 79 2.53 -13.02 -9.89
N LYS A 80 3.08 -11.80 -10.04
CA LYS A 80 4.43 -11.49 -9.61
C LYS A 80 4.60 -11.60 -8.11
N SER A 81 3.66 -11.03 -7.35
CA SER A 81 3.64 -11.06 -5.89
C SER A 81 3.60 -12.50 -5.36
N LYS A 82 2.75 -13.36 -5.95
CA LYS A 82 2.71 -14.80 -5.62
C LYS A 82 4.04 -15.50 -5.91
N LYS A 83 4.70 -15.17 -7.02
CA LYS A 83 6.01 -15.74 -7.35
C LYS A 83 7.11 -15.32 -6.36
N VAL A 84 7.13 -14.04 -5.99
CA VAL A 84 8.11 -13.47 -5.04
C VAL A 84 7.95 -14.10 -3.65
N ASN A 85 6.70 -14.33 -3.22
CA ASN A 85 6.37 -14.86 -1.90
C ASN A 85 5.98 -16.34 -1.90
N LYS A 86 6.41 -17.11 -2.93
CA LYS A 86 5.98 -18.48 -3.18
C LYS A 86 5.99 -19.37 -1.94
N PHE A 87 7.09 -19.40 -1.19
CA PHE A 87 7.22 -20.24 -0.01
C PHE A 87 6.21 -19.88 1.10
N ALA A 88 5.94 -18.61 1.31
CA ALA A 88 4.97 -18.17 2.30
C ALA A 88 3.53 -18.50 1.85
N VAL A 89 3.25 -18.40 0.54
CA VAL A 89 1.95 -18.78 -0.04
C VAL A 89 1.71 -20.28 0.11
N GLU A 90 2.69 -21.14 -0.23
CA GLU A 90 2.59 -22.59 -0.12
C GLU A 90 2.38 -23.04 1.34
N ARG A 91 2.98 -22.33 2.30
CA ARG A 91 2.81 -22.57 3.74
C ARG A 91 1.57 -21.92 4.34
N LYS A 92 0.73 -21.28 3.55
CA LYS A 92 -0.48 -20.54 3.99
C LYS A 92 -0.23 -19.37 4.95
N HIS A 93 1.01 -18.90 5.05
CA HIS A 93 1.39 -17.68 5.77
C HIS A 93 1.17 -16.40 4.95
N CYS A 94 0.96 -16.54 3.65
CA CYS A 94 0.65 -15.44 2.73
C CYS A 94 -0.51 -15.81 1.82
N GLU A 95 -1.38 -14.84 1.59
CA GLU A 95 -2.47 -14.96 0.61
C GLU A 95 -2.53 -13.69 -0.24
N ILE A 96 -2.58 -13.85 -1.57
CA ILE A 96 -2.55 -12.70 -2.48
C ILE A 96 -3.73 -12.83 -3.44
N LEU A 97 -4.57 -11.81 -3.45
CA LEU A 97 -5.83 -11.78 -4.20
C LEU A 97 -5.80 -10.67 -5.26
N GLN A 98 -6.51 -10.89 -6.34
CA GLN A 98 -6.87 -9.80 -7.23
C GLN A 98 -8.17 -9.16 -6.75
N GLY A 99 -8.18 -7.83 -6.62
CA GLY A 99 -9.36 -7.12 -6.16
C GLY A 99 -9.18 -5.62 -6.13
N ASN A 100 -10.28 -4.93 -5.82
CA ASN A 100 -10.34 -3.48 -5.71
C ASN A 100 -10.40 -3.07 -4.22
N VAL A 101 -9.62 -2.06 -3.86
CA VAL A 101 -9.62 -1.49 -2.50
C VAL A 101 -10.97 -0.91 -2.09
N GLN A 102 -11.76 -0.45 -3.05
CA GLN A 102 -13.11 0.10 -2.80
C GLN A 102 -14.14 -0.97 -2.40
N GLU A 103 -13.80 -2.26 -2.58
CA GLU A 103 -14.64 -3.40 -2.23
C GLU A 103 -13.74 -4.56 -1.75
N LEU A 104 -13.21 -4.42 -0.53
CA LEU A 104 -12.30 -5.42 0.04
C LEU A 104 -13.04 -6.72 0.39
N PRO A 105 -12.62 -7.89 -0.18
CA PRO A 105 -13.28 -9.17 0.01
C PRO A 105 -12.92 -9.84 1.35
N PHE A 106 -12.89 -9.05 2.41
CA PHE A 106 -12.52 -9.51 3.76
C PHE A 106 -13.63 -9.17 4.75
N ALA A 107 -13.76 -9.99 5.79
CA ALA A 107 -14.67 -9.74 6.89
C ALA A 107 -14.24 -8.48 7.69
N ASN A 108 -15.19 -7.90 8.42
CA ASN A 108 -14.89 -6.81 9.34
C ASN A 108 -13.87 -7.27 10.40
N GLU A 109 -13.06 -6.33 10.89
CA GLU A 109 -12.16 -6.56 12.03
C GLU A 109 -11.23 -7.79 11.87
N THR A 110 -10.68 -7.97 10.67
CA THR A 110 -9.79 -9.09 10.32
C THR A 110 -8.32 -8.77 10.61
N PHE A 111 -7.87 -7.53 10.34
CA PHE A 111 -6.45 -7.18 10.30
C PHE A 111 -6.01 -6.35 11.51
N ASP A 112 -4.81 -6.63 11.97
CA ASP A 112 -4.12 -5.81 12.98
C ASP A 112 -3.43 -4.61 12.33
N LEU A 113 -2.98 -4.77 11.08
CA LEU A 113 -2.27 -3.76 10.29
C LEU A 113 -2.76 -3.77 8.84
N ALA A 114 -2.99 -2.59 8.28
CA ALA A 114 -3.10 -2.37 6.85
C ALA A 114 -2.01 -1.40 6.38
N THR A 115 -1.42 -1.65 5.20
CA THR A 115 -0.40 -0.80 4.60
C THR A 115 -0.76 -0.44 3.17
N ALA A 116 -0.37 0.77 2.73
CA ALA A 116 -0.50 1.25 1.37
C ALA A 116 0.80 1.99 0.98
N PHE A 117 1.63 1.36 0.14
CA PHE A 117 2.90 1.91 -0.32
C PHE A 117 2.79 2.34 -1.77
N GLU A 118 2.97 3.62 -2.08
CA GLU A 118 3.00 4.16 -3.45
C GLU A 118 1.73 3.83 -4.28
N THR A 119 0.58 3.65 -3.66
CA THR A 119 -0.61 3.13 -4.34
C THR A 119 -1.84 4.05 -4.30
N ILE A 120 -1.99 4.87 -3.26
CA ILE A 120 -3.17 5.74 -3.09
C ILE A 120 -3.35 6.74 -4.24
N TYR A 121 -2.30 7.04 -4.97
CA TYR A 121 -2.32 7.89 -6.16
C TYR A 121 -3.30 7.45 -7.25
N PHE A 122 -3.62 6.15 -7.27
CA PHE A 122 -4.39 5.49 -8.31
C PHE A 122 -5.78 5.05 -7.85
N TRP A 123 -6.13 5.36 -6.59
CA TRP A 123 -7.45 5.03 -6.07
C TRP A 123 -8.47 6.06 -6.54
N SER A 124 -9.50 5.61 -7.25
CA SER A 124 -10.49 6.50 -7.87
C SER A 124 -11.37 7.23 -6.84
N ASP A 125 -11.58 6.61 -5.67
CA ASP A 125 -12.27 7.19 -4.52
C ASP A 125 -11.50 6.84 -3.24
N ILE A 126 -10.77 7.82 -2.71
CA ILE A 126 -9.94 7.63 -1.51
C ILE A 126 -10.80 7.48 -0.26
N ASP A 127 -11.94 8.17 -0.18
CA ASP A 127 -12.83 8.14 0.98
C ASP A 127 -13.48 6.76 1.11
N GLN A 128 -14.01 6.21 0.00
CA GLN A 128 -14.53 4.86 -0.01
C GLN A 128 -13.45 3.83 0.30
N SER A 129 -12.25 3.99 -0.26
CA SER A 129 -11.12 3.11 -0.02
C SER A 129 -10.71 3.09 1.46
N PHE A 130 -10.60 4.26 2.09
CA PHE A 130 -10.27 4.36 3.51
C PHE A 130 -11.39 3.80 4.41
N SER A 131 -12.65 3.99 4.04
CA SER A 131 -13.78 3.37 4.75
C SER A 131 -13.73 1.84 4.71
N GLN A 132 -13.34 1.24 3.57
CA GLN A 132 -13.16 -0.20 3.47
C GLN A 132 -11.98 -0.69 4.32
N ILE A 133 -10.87 0.05 4.34
CA ILE A 133 -9.72 -0.30 5.19
C ILE A 133 -10.08 -0.18 6.66
N TYR A 134 -10.80 0.88 7.05
CA TYR A 134 -11.32 1.02 8.40
C TYR A 134 -12.21 -0.16 8.81
N ARG A 135 -13.12 -0.58 7.94
CA ARG A 135 -14.02 -1.70 8.18
C ARG A 135 -13.26 -3.00 8.49
N VAL A 136 -12.25 -3.32 7.70
CA VAL A 136 -11.52 -4.60 7.82
C VAL A 136 -10.45 -4.59 8.91
N LEU A 137 -10.04 -3.44 9.42
CA LEU A 137 -9.15 -3.35 10.57
C LEU A 137 -9.88 -3.68 11.87
N LYS A 138 -9.20 -4.37 12.78
CA LYS A 138 -9.63 -4.58 14.16
C LYS A 138 -9.65 -3.26 14.94
N LYS A 139 -10.37 -3.19 16.04
CA LYS A 139 -10.29 -2.07 16.99
C LYS A 139 -8.85 -1.93 17.50
N GLY A 140 -8.31 -0.71 17.46
CA GLY A 140 -6.91 -0.43 17.75
C GLY A 140 -5.92 -0.81 16.64
N GLY A 141 -6.40 -1.37 15.53
CA GLY A 141 -5.60 -1.68 14.35
C GLY A 141 -5.01 -0.44 13.69
N ILE A 142 -3.91 -0.62 12.98
CA ILE A 142 -3.13 0.46 12.39
C ILE A 142 -3.34 0.47 10.87
N PHE A 143 -3.52 1.67 10.30
CA PHE A 143 -3.36 1.92 8.87
C PHE A 143 -2.16 2.81 8.62
N MET A 144 -1.29 2.42 7.69
CA MET A 144 -0.13 3.19 7.28
C MET A 144 -0.17 3.45 5.78
N VAL A 145 -0.10 4.73 5.40
CA VAL A 145 0.15 5.18 4.02
C VAL A 145 1.59 5.67 3.94
N CYS A 146 2.35 5.22 2.95
CA CYS A 146 3.72 5.65 2.75
C CYS A 146 4.00 5.94 1.28
N ASN A 147 4.44 7.17 0.97
CA ASN A 147 4.55 7.72 -0.37
C ASN A 147 5.87 8.47 -0.56
N GLU A 148 6.46 8.42 -1.77
CA GLU A 148 7.60 9.26 -2.16
C GLU A 148 7.16 10.68 -2.50
N ALA A 149 6.01 10.84 -3.17
CA ALA A 149 5.44 12.14 -3.49
C ALA A 149 4.45 12.58 -2.40
N ASN A 150 4.53 13.84 -2.00
CA ASN A 150 3.73 14.40 -0.91
C ASN A 150 2.81 15.56 -1.32
N GLY A 151 2.82 15.95 -2.60
CA GLY A 151 1.99 17.03 -3.15
C GLY A 151 2.35 18.45 -2.70
N GLU A 152 3.41 18.60 -1.91
CA GLU A 152 3.83 19.90 -1.36
C GLU A 152 5.02 20.51 -2.10
N ASN A 153 5.55 19.79 -3.10
CA ASN A 153 6.69 20.22 -3.90
C ASN A 153 6.41 20.22 -5.41
N ASP A 154 6.94 21.21 -6.13
CA ASP A 154 6.72 21.34 -7.59
C ASP A 154 7.27 20.13 -8.38
N LYS A 155 8.24 19.41 -7.84
CA LYS A 155 8.77 18.20 -8.50
C LYS A 155 7.73 17.09 -8.63
N ASP A 156 6.71 17.11 -7.80
CA ASP A 156 5.64 16.09 -7.81
C ASP A 156 4.67 16.33 -8.97
N LYS A 157 4.47 17.59 -9.39
CA LYS A 157 3.53 17.98 -10.45
C LYS A 157 3.81 17.26 -11.77
N LYS A 158 5.09 17.08 -12.13
CA LYS A 158 5.48 16.37 -13.36
C LYS A 158 4.88 14.98 -13.48
N TRP A 159 4.70 14.28 -12.34
CA TRP A 159 4.18 12.92 -12.37
C TRP A 159 2.70 12.86 -12.71
N THR A 160 1.90 13.84 -12.25
CA THR A 160 0.48 13.94 -12.61
C THR A 160 0.27 14.32 -14.09
N GLU A 161 1.24 14.98 -14.71
CA GLU A 161 1.24 15.26 -16.15
C GLU A 161 1.62 14.04 -16.99
N ILE A 162 2.62 13.26 -16.54
CA ILE A 162 3.14 12.08 -17.26
C ILE A 162 2.21 10.87 -17.11
N ILE A 163 1.61 10.68 -15.93
CA ILE A 163 0.79 9.50 -15.59
C ILE A 163 -0.67 9.93 -15.49
N LYS A 164 -1.44 9.62 -16.52
CA LYS A 164 -2.88 9.93 -16.55
C LYS A 164 -3.62 9.20 -15.42
N GLY A 165 -4.44 9.96 -14.68
CA GLY A 165 -5.24 9.44 -13.57
C GLY A 165 -4.48 9.34 -12.24
N MET A 166 -3.21 9.74 -12.19
CA MET A 166 -2.46 9.86 -10.95
C MET A 166 -2.91 11.12 -10.19
N LYS A 167 -3.25 10.96 -8.92
CA LYS A 167 -3.52 12.08 -8.01
C LYS A 167 -2.58 11.99 -6.80
N ILE A 168 -1.79 13.03 -6.60
CA ILE A 168 -0.90 13.13 -5.45
C ILE A 168 -1.65 13.90 -4.36
N TYR A 169 -1.70 13.32 -3.19
CA TYR A 169 -2.40 13.87 -2.03
C TYR A 169 -1.40 14.47 -1.06
N THR A 170 -1.73 15.66 -0.55
CA THR A 170 -1.01 16.27 0.58
C THR A 170 -1.30 15.53 1.88
N SER A 171 -0.43 15.71 2.87
CA SER A 171 -0.67 15.17 4.21
C SER A 171 -1.99 15.64 4.83
N LYS A 172 -2.42 16.85 4.53
CA LYS A 172 -3.69 17.41 5.00
C LYS A 172 -4.90 16.71 4.37
N GLU A 173 -4.86 16.46 3.05
CA GLU A 173 -5.93 15.75 2.35
C GLU A 173 -6.05 14.31 2.83
N ILE A 174 -4.91 13.60 3.00
CA ILE A 174 -4.90 12.24 3.54
C ILE A 174 -5.50 12.22 4.95
N LYS A 175 -5.08 13.14 5.82
CA LYS A 175 -5.60 13.26 7.18
C LYS A 175 -7.11 13.49 7.19
N TYR A 176 -7.61 14.43 6.39
CA TYR A 176 -9.03 14.70 6.27
C TYR A 176 -9.85 13.48 5.87
N SER A 177 -9.41 12.74 4.83
CA SER A 177 -10.09 11.51 4.39
C SER A 177 -10.01 10.39 5.43
N LEU A 178 -8.91 10.29 6.19
CA LEU A 178 -8.79 9.34 7.30
C LEU A 178 -9.78 9.66 8.44
N GLU A 179 -9.86 10.93 8.85
CA GLU A 179 -10.81 11.38 9.87
C GLU A 179 -12.28 11.13 9.44
N LYS A 180 -12.58 11.38 8.18
CA LYS A 180 -13.90 11.10 7.60
C LYS A 180 -14.25 9.61 7.61
N ALA A 181 -13.28 8.73 7.44
CA ALA A 181 -13.45 7.28 7.54
C ALA A 181 -13.57 6.76 8.99
N GLY A 182 -13.30 7.60 10.00
CA GLY A 182 -13.38 7.27 11.42
C GLY A 182 -12.05 6.99 12.10
N PHE A 183 -10.91 7.13 11.41
CA PHE A 183 -9.59 6.96 12.00
C PHE A 183 -9.26 8.07 13.00
N THR A 184 -8.49 7.71 14.01
CA THR A 184 -8.02 8.59 15.08
C THR A 184 -6.51 8.49 15.23
N HIS A 185 -5.91 9.31 16.12
CA HIS A 185 -4.46 9.29 16.40
C HIS A 185 -3.62 9.30 15.11
N ILE A 186 -3.91 10.29 14.24
CA ILE A 186 -3.28 10.41 12.93
C ILE A 186 -1.97 11.16 13.07
N GLU A 187 -0.87 10.45 12.83
CA GLU A 187 0.49 10.97 12.84
C GLU A 187 1.03 11.13 11.43
N THR A 188 1.75 12.22 11.18
CA THR A 188 2.38 12.50 9.88
C THR A 188 3.88 12.63 10.05
N ASN A 189 4.63 11.83 9.31
CA ASN A 189 6.08 11.84 9.28
C ASN A 189 6.57 12.21 7.87
N LYS A 190 7.57 13.08 7.80
CA LYS A 190 8.23 13.49 6.56
C LYS A 190 9.74 13.44 6.74
N ASN A 191 10.47 13.21 5.66
CA ASN A 191 11.94 13.27 5.70
C ASN A 191 12.49 14.29 4.69
N ALA A 192 13.80 14.50 4.72
CA ALA A 192 14.48 15.45 3.83
C ALA A 192 14.38 15.11 2.33
N LYS A 193 14.03 13.86 1.98
CA LYS A 193 13.79 13.46 0.59
C LYS A 193 12.38 13.81 0.11
N GLY A 194 11.51 14.27 0.99
CA GLY A 194 10.11 14.56 0.70
C GLY A 194 9.17 13.37 0.86
N TRP A 195 9.67 12.22 1.34
CA TRP A 195 8.79 11.07 1.62
C TRP A 195 7.80 11.37 2.72
N LEU A 196 6.60 10.87 2.55
CA LEU A 196 5.47 11.06 3.46
C LEU A 196 5.04 9.70 4.01
N CYS A 197 4.94 9.59 5.33
CA CYS A 197 4.31 8.46 5.99
C CYS A 197 3.22 8.96 6.94
N VAL A 198 1.99 8.54 6.72
CA VAL A 198 0.85 8.84 7.58
C VAL A 198 0.40 7.55 8.26
N VAL A 199 0.31 7.58 9.59
CA VAL A 199 -0.10 6.46 10.42
C VAL A 199 -1.37 6.85 11.16
N ALA A 200 -2.38 6.00 11.15
CA ALA A 200 -3.67 6.23 11.80
C ALA A 200 -4.15 4.98 12.54
N ARG A 201 -5.01 5.14 13.56
CA ARG A 201 -5.61 4.05 14.33
C ARG A 201 -7.12 4.00 14.17
N LYS A 202 -7.64 2.79 14.09
CA LYS A 202 -9.08 2.53 14.21
C LYS A 202 -9.54 2.58 15.66
#